data_e0140381a92fb203a6e0c1ed8eac7285
#
_entry.id   e0140381a92fb203a6e0c1ed8eac7285
#
_cell.length_a   1.000
_cell.length_b   1.000
_cell.length_c   1.000
_cell.angle_alpha   90.00
_cell.angle_beta   90.00
_cell.angle_gamma   90.00
#
_symmetry.space_group_name_H-M   'P 1'
#
loop_
_entity.id
_entity.type
_entity.pdbx_description
1 polymer ?
#
loop_
_entity_poly.entity_id
_entity_poly.type
_entity_poly.pdbx_seq_one_letter_code
_entity_poly.pdbx_strand_id
1 'polypeptide(L)'
;MDQNRLISVIVPVYNVEEYLPRCVDSILAQTYKNLEIILVDDGTKDASDKICDEYAARDPRVKVIHKENGGLSSARNAGIDIAKGEYFGFVDSDDWIEPEMYEQMLTLAVKNDVKLVCTGRYDTDGGQARTVGLCPPKEEVISGMELLGRVFIWDNIDSAAWDKLYHRSLFEKIRYPHGKINEDVAIFYKIAEQVERTAMCDRPFYNYFHRPGSITTSNVSEKTFHFSQHTAVIYPYIREKHPEIEPQARYFRVRSLVHDLLSISLAGEKSKFAGQYEKSRKELKAHAGFILKSTFFGRQERITDLLLIYGLYDKFRGIYHRFKRSKA
;
A
#
# COMPACT_ATOMS: atom_id res chain seq x y z
N MET A 1 -3.03 9.10 -31.51
CA MET A 1 -2.76 7.80 -30.87
C MET A 1 -4.09 7.30 -30.30
N ASP A 2 -4.40 6.05 -30.51
CA ASP A 2 -5.68 5.48 -30.07
C ASP A 2 -5.71 5.43 -28.52
N GLN A 3 -6.40 6.38 -27.92
CA GLN A 3 -6.57 6.48 -26.46
C GLN A 3 -7.72 5.61 -25.95
N ASN A 4 -8.34 4.77 -26.83
CA ASN A 4 -9.52 4.00 -26.47
C ASN A 4 -9.18 2.64 -25.85
N ARG A 5 -8.28 2.62 -24.87
CA ARG A 5 -7.85 1.40 -24.15
C ARG A 5 -8.76 1.16 -22.95
N LEU A 6 -9.32 -0.02 -22.81
CA LEU A 6 -10.17 -0.36 -21.66
C LEU A 6 -9.34 -0.41 -20.36
N ILE A 7 -9.80 0.28 -19.32
CA ILE A 7 -9.26 0.18 -17.97
C ILE A 7 -10.25 -0.58 -17.10
N SER A 8 -9.82 -1.65 -16.45
CA SER A 8 -10.58 -2.35 -15.42
C SER A 8 -10.24 -1.78 -14.06
N VAL A 9 -11.22 -1.17 -13.39
CA VAL A 9 -11.10 -0.65 -12.04
C VAL A 9 -11.66 -1.68 -11.07
N ILE A 10 -10.79 -2.26 -10.22
CA ILE A 10 -11.12 -3.32 -9.29
C ILE A 10 -11.30 -2.72 -7.90
N VAL A 11 -12.49 -2.93 -7.33
CA VAL A 11 -12.88 -2.39 -6.02
C VAL A 11 -13.23 -3.55 -5.08
N PRO A 12 -12.36 -3.92 -4.14
CA PRO A 12 -12.69 -4.90 -3.10
C PRO A 12 -13.67 -4.27 -2.09
N VAL A 13 -14.76 -4.99 -1.78
CA VAL A 13 -15.84 -4.50 -0.92
C VAL A 13 -16.03 -5.45 0.26
N TYR A 14 -15.97 -4.91 1.49
CA TYR A 14 -16.27 -5.68 2.70
C TYR A 14 -16.66 -4.77 3.86
N ASN A 15 -17.94 -4.78 4.27
CA ASN A 15 -18.50 -4.00 5.37
C ASN A 15 -18.17 -2.49 5.28
N VAL A 16 -18.59 -1.84 4.20
CA VAL A 16 -18.28 -0.44 3.86
C VAL A 16 -19.50 0.32 3.32
N GLU A 17 -20.72 -0.06 3.73
CA GLU A 17 -21.97 0.52 3.22
C GLU A 17 -22.01 2.05 3.28
N GLU A 18 -21.38 2.65 4.30
CA GLU A 18 -21.32 4.11 4.49
C GLU A 18 -20.42 4.79 3.45
N TYR A 19 -19.34 4.13 2.99
CA TYR A 19 -18.30 4.74 2.16
C TYR A 19 -18.41 4.37 0.69
N LEU A 20 -18.95 3.19 0.39
CA LEU A 20 -19.01 2.60 -0.94
C LEU A 20 -19.67 3.52 -1.99
N PRO A 21 -20.78 4.25 -1.69
CA PRO A 21 -21.36 5.16 -2.68
C PRO A 21 -20.39 6.24 -3.14
N ARG A 22 -19.68 6.90 -2.23
CA ARG A 22 -18.68 7.92 -2.58
C ARG A 22 -17.55 7.35 -3.45
N CYS A 23 -17.08 6.16 -3.13
CA CYS A 23 -16.05 5.47 -3.89
C CYS A 23 -16.52 5.23 -5.33
N VAL A 24 -17.65 4.54 -5.51
CA VAL A 24 -18.16 4.16 -6.84
C VAL A 24 -18.54 5.39 -7.65
N ASP A 25 -19.19 6.39 -7.05
CA ASP A 25 -19.54 7.65 -7.73
C ASP A 25 -18.30 8.37 -8.26
N SER A 26 -17.18 8.38 -7.51
CA SER A 26 -15.93 8.99 -7.96
C SER A 26 -15.32 8.29 -9.17
N ILE A 27 -15.50 6.96 -9.28
CA ILE A 27 -15.05 6.17 -10.43
C ILE A 27 -15.98 6.40 -11.64
N LEU A 28 -17.27 6.46 -11.42
CA LEU A 28 -18.25 6.75 -12.48
C LEU A 28 -18.10 8.16 -13.04
N ALA A 29 -17.67 9.11 -12.20
CA ALA A 29 -17.43 10.52 -12.56
C ALA A 29 -16.13 10.74 -13.34
N GLN A 30 -15.27 9.73 -13.53
CA GLN A 30 -14.01 9.89 -14.26
C GLN A 30 -14.21 10.52 -15.64
N THR A 31 -13.31 11.43 -16.02
CA THR A 31 -13.30 12.05 -17.37
C THR A 31 -13.06 11.00 -18.44
N TYR A 32 -12.21 10.02 -18.18
CA TYR A 32 -12.01 8.85 -19.04
C TYR A 32 -13.21 7.90 -18.95
N LYS A 33 -13.88 7.61 -20.08
CA LYS A 33 -15.15 6.88 -20.10
C LYS A 33 -15.04 5.40 -20.41
N ASN A 34 -13.95 4.95 -21.06
CA ASN A 34 -13.78 3.54 -21.42
C ASN A 34 -13.27 2.72 -20.21
N LEU A 35 -14.15 2.58 -19.22
CA LEU A 35 -13.92 1.86 -17.97
C LEU A 35 -14.82 0.62 -17.88
N GLU A 36 -14.32 -0.46 -17.29
CA GLU A 36 -15.12 -1.46 -16.62
C GLU A 36 -14.83 -1.39 -15.12
N ILE A 37 -15.86 -1.43 -14.30
CA ILE A 37 -15.78 -1.30 -12.84
C ILE A 37 -16.18 -2.62 -12.24
N ILE A 38 -15.29 -3.27 -11.50
CA ILE A 38 -15.50 -4.59 -10.93
C ILE A 38 -15.58 -4.46 -9.42
N LEU A 39 -16.79 -4.47 -8.88
CA LEU A 39 -17.06 -4.48 -7.46
C LEU A 39 -16.99 -5.93 -6.98
N VAL A 40 -16.07 -6.23 -6.08
CA VAL A 40 -15.88 -7.58 -5.54
C VAL A 40 -16.33 -7.61 -4.10
N ASP A 41 -17.60 -8.00 -3.88
CA ASP A 41 -18.14 -8.25 -2.56
C ASP A 41 -17.51 -9.52 -1.96
N ASP A 42 -16.69 -9.35 -0.95
CA ASP A 42 -15.96 -10.40 -0.25
C ASP A 42 -16.77 -10.95 0.94
N GLY A 43 -18.05 -11.22 0.72
CA GLY A 43 -18.95 -11.80 1.71
C GLY A 43 -19.31 -10.84 2.84
N THR A 44 -19.70 -9.62 2.46
CA THR A 44 -20.12 -8.55 3.38
C THR A 44 -21.31 -8.96 4.25
N LYS A 45 -21.50 -8.30 5.39
CA LYS A 45 -22.61 -8.57 6.33
C LYS A 45 -23.51 -7.34 6.55
N ASP A 46 -23.13 -6.21 5.97
CA ASP A 46 -23.90 -4.99 5.94
C ASP A 46 -24.62 -4.84 4.59
N ALA A 47 -25.15 -3.66 4.26
CA ALA A 47 -25.85 -3.45 2.99
C ALA A 47 -24.95 -3.23 1.77
N SER A 48 -23.63 -3.43 1.88
CA SER A 48 -22.70 -3.20 0.77
C SER A 48 -22.99 -4.08 -0.45
N ASP A 49 -23.48 -5.32 -0.25
CA ASP A 49 -23.90 -6.24 -1.31
C ASP A 49 -25.02 -5.64 -2.18
N LYS A 50 -26.07 -5.13 -1.53
CA LYS A 50 -27.21 -4.48 -2.20
C LYS A 50 -26.80 -3.21 -2.94
N ILE A 51 -25.91 -2.42 -2.34
CA ILE A 51 -25.36 -1.22 -2.97
C ILE A 51 -24.61 -1.60 -4.24
N CYS A 52 -23.80 -2.65 -4.22
CA CYS A 52 -23.11 -3.16 -5.42
C CYS A 52 -24.11 -3.48 -6.54
N ASP A 53 -25.18 -4.24 -6.22
CA ASP A 53 -26.21 -4.63 -7.19
C ASP A 53 -26.97 -3.43 -7.74
N GLU A 54 -27.26 -2.44 -6.91
CA GLU A 54 -27.91 -1.20 -7.35
C GLU A 54 -27.05 -0.44 -8.36
N TYR A 55 -25.74 -0.36 -8.16
CA TYR A 55 -24.83 0.28 -9.11
C TYR A 55 -24.75 -0.52 -10.41
N ALA A 56 -24.68 -1.84 -10.37
CA ALA A 56 -24.68 -2.69 -11.57
C ALA A 56 -25.98 -2.57 -12.38
N ALA A 57 -27.12 -2.37 -11.71
CA ALA A 57 -28.41 -2.14 -12.37
C ALA A 57 -28.51 -0.75 -13.04
N ARG A 58 -27.76 0.26 -12.56
CA ARG A 58 -27.80 1.64 -13.06
C ARG A 58 -26.79 1.92 -14.18
N ASP A 59 -25.61 1.28 -14.14
CA ASP A 59 -24.54 1.56 -15.12
C ASP A 59 -23.96 0.26 -15.68
N PRO A 60 -24.03 0.04 -17.00
CA PRO A 60 -23.59 -1.19 -17.65
C PRO A 60 -22.07 -1.43 -17.59
N ARG A 61 -21.29 -0.42 -17.18
CA ARG A 61 -19.84 -0.56 -16.94
C ARG A 61 -19.54 -1.26 -15.62
N VAL A 62 -20.52 -1.32 -14.70
CA VAL A 62 -20.36 -1.94 -13.38
C VAL A 62 -20.69 -3.42 -13.44
N LYS A 63 -19.80 -4.23 -12.90
CA LYS A 63 -19.95 -5.68 -12.73
C LYS A 63 -19.76 -6.01 -11.25
N VAL A 64 -20.50 -6.98 -10.76
CA VAL A 64 -20.41 -7.43 -9.35
C VAL A 64 -19.97 -8.89 -9.32
N ILE A 65 -19.10 -9.20 -8.39
CA ILE A 65 -18.77 -10.56 -7.96
C ILE A 65 -19.15 -10.67 -6.50
N HIS A 66 -20.06 -11.59 -6.16
CA HIS A 66 -20.31 -12.00 -4.78
C HIS A 66 -19.54 -13.28 -4.48
N LYS A 67 -18.77 -13.30 -3.42
CA LYS A 67 -17.98 -14.47 -3.01
C LYS A 67 -17.95 -14.62 -1.48
N GLU A 68 -17.63 -15.80 -1.02
CA GLU A 68 -17.32 -16.00 0.40
C GLU A 68 -16.10 -15.20 0.83
N ASN A 69 -16.10 -14.70 2.08
CA ASN A 69 -15.02 -13.90 2.61
C ASN A 69 -13.67 -14.65 2.54
N GLY A 70 -12.74 -14.10 1.81
CA GLY A 70 -11.38 -14.59 1.67
C GLY A 70 -10.31 -13.52 1.94
N GLY A 71 -10.73 -12.29 2.29
CA GLY A 71 -9.89 -11.13 2.57
C GLY A 71 -9.46 -10.38 1.31
N LEU A 72 -8.85 -9.22 1.53
CA LEU A 72 -8.49 -8.23 0.51
C LEU A 72 -7.74 -8.81 -0.70
N SER A 73 -6.73 -9.66 -0.44
CA SER A 73 -5.99 -10.36 -1.50
C SER A 73 -6.89 -11.23 -2.38
N SER A 74 -7.82 -11.94 -1.76
CA SER A 74 -8.77 -12.80 -2.47
C SER A 74 -9.72 -11.99 -3.34
N ALA A 75 -10.22 -10.87 -2.83
CA ALA A 75 -11.10 -9.97 -3.56
C ALA A 75 -10.37 -9.34 -4.77
N ARG A 76 -9.16 -8.78 -4.56
CA ARG A 76 -8.36 -8.23 -5.68
C ARG A 76 -8.06 -9.28 -6.75
N ASN A 77 -7.67 -10.51 -6.34
CA ASN A 77 -7.41 -11.59 -7.29
C ASN A 77 -8.66 -11.99 -8.10
N ALA A 78 -9.82 -12.10 -7.45
CA ALA A 78 -11.08 -12.39 -8.15
C ALA A 78 -11.42 -11.31 -9.19
N GLY A 79 -11.19 -10.04 -8.87
CA GLY A 79 -11.32 -8.94 -9.82
C GLY A 79 -10.35 -9.04 -10.99
N ILE A 80 -9.06 -9.33 -10.73
CA ILE A 80 -8.02 -9.52 -11.77
C ILE A 80 -8.41 -10.65 -12.74
N ASP A 81 -8.96 -11.75 -12.20
CA ASP A 81 -9.25 -12.95 -13.01
C ASP A 81 -10.35 -12.73 -14.05
N ILE A 82 -11.31 -11.80 -13.81
CA ILE A 82 -12.38 -11.47 -14.76
C ILE A 82 -12.14 -10.19 -15.55
N ALA A 83 -11.15 -9.38 -15.15
CA ALA A 83 -10.84 -8.09 -15.77
C ALA A 83 -10.48 -8.25 -17.26
N LYS A 84 -11.11 -7.45 -18.12
CA LYS A 84 -10.91 -7.46 -19.58
C LYS A 84 -10.03 -6.31 -20.06
N GLY A 85 -9.80 -5.31 -19.23
CA GLY A 85 -9.03 -4.12 -19.54
C GLY A 85 -7.60 -4.43 -19.96
N GLU A 86 -7.03 -3.57 -20.76
CA GLU A 86 -5.62 -3.56 -21.09
C GLU A 86 -4.80 -3.04 -19.90
N TYR A 87 -5.44 -2.16 -19.11
CA TYR A 87 -4.87 -1.64 -17.86
C TYR A 87 -5.77 -1.97 -16.67
N PHE A 88 -5.16 -2.10 -15.50
CA PHE A 88 -5.83 -2.30 -14.22
C PHE A 88 -5.57 -1.13 -13.29
N GLY A 89 -6.62 -0.62 -12.66
CA GLY A 89 -6.59 0.25 -11.51
C GLY A 89 -7.21 -0.45 -10.31
N PHE A 90 -6.79 -0.10 -9.12
CA PHE A 90 -7.40 -0.56 -7.87
C PHE A 90 -7.88 0.66 -7.09
N VAL A 91 -9.03 0.53 -6.43
CA VAL A 91 -9.55 1.56 -5.53
C VAL A 91 -10.10 0.86 -4.30
N ASP A 92 -9.61 1.21 -3.11
CA ASP A 92 -10.16 0.68 -1.88
C ASP A 92 -11.53 1.34 -1.60
N SER A 93 -12.49 0.56 -1.14
CA SER A 93 -13.92 0.95 -1.14
C SER A 93 -14.31 2.02 -0.11
N ASP A 94 -13.40 2.40 0.77
CA ASP A 94 -13.56 3.52 1.70
C ASP A 94 -12.91 4.83 1.19
N ASP A 95 -12.18 4.78 0.08
CA ASP A 95 -11.47 5.88 -0.56
C ASP A 95 -12.23 6.45 -1.77
N TRP A 96 -11.70 7.49 -2.42
CA TRP A 96 -12.20 8.03 -3.69
C TRP A 96 -11.09 8.65 -4.52
N ILE A 97 -11.36 8.88 -5.81
CA ILE A 97 -10.38 9.37 -6.78
C ILE A 97 -10.82 10.68 -7.43
N GLU A 98 -9.83 11.50 -7.82
CA GLU A 98 -10.09 12.74 -8.56
C GLU A 98 -10.55 12.47 -9.99
N PRO A 99 -11.40 13.32 -10.58
CA PRO A 99 -12.04 13.04 -11.87
C PRO A 99 -11.10 12.75 -13.04
N GLU A 100 -9.91 13.32 -13.06
CA GLU A 100 -8.97 13.18 -14.18
C GLU A 100 -7.93 12.07 -13.98
N MET A 101 -8.00 11.29 -12.91
CA MET A 101 -6.95 10.33 -12.55
C MET A 101 -6.61 9.37 -13.68
N TYR A 102 -7.57 8.62 -14.18
CA TYR A 102 -7.29 7.61 -15.20
C TYR A 102 -6.98 8.19 -16.57
N GLU A 103 -7.54 9.34 -16.93
CA GLU A 103 -7.20 10.04 -18.17
C GLU A 103 -5.73 10.48 -18.18
N GLN A 104 -5.27 11.10 -17.09
CA GLN A 104 -3.89 11.56 -16.96
C GLN A 104 -2.90 10.39 -16.91
N MET A 105 -3.20 9.36 -16.11
CA MET A 105 -2.33 8.21 -16.00
C MET A 105 -2.23 7.42 -17.32
N LEU A 106 -3.34 7.23 -18.04
CA LEU A 106 -3.32 6.58 -19.33
C LEU A 106 -2.55 7.41 -20.38
N THR A 107 -2.73 8.73 -20.34
CA THR A 107 -1.97 9.64 -21.22
C THR A 107 -0.46 9.49 -21.00
N LEU A 108 -0.01 9.43 -19.74
CA LEU A 108 1.39 9.19 -19.39
C LEU A 108 1.86 7.81 -19.82
N ALA A 109 1.04 6.77 -19.65
CA ALA A 109 1.37 5.41 -20.05
C ALA A 109 1.63 5.32 -21.57
N VAL A 110 0.72 5.89 -22.37
CA VAL A 110 0.80 5.87 -23.83
C VAL A 110 1.92 6.80 -24.35
N LYS A 111 2.03 8.02 -23.81
CA LYS A 111 3.08 9.00 -24.19
C LYS A 111 4.49 8.44 -24.01
N ASN A 112 4.71 7.71 -22.93
CA ASN A 112 6.03 7.22 -22.55
C ASN A 112 6.27 5.75 -22.89
N ASP A 113 5.26 5.06 -23.45
CA ASP A 113 5.28 3.61 -23.72
C ASP A 113 5.70 2.81 -22.48
N VAL A 114 4.97 3.01 -21.37
CA VAL A 114 5.27 2.36 -20.09
C VAL A 114 4.11 1.49 -19.61
N LYS A 115 4.45 0.40 -18.91
CA LYS A 115 3.49 -0.57 -18.35
C LYS A 115 2.98 -0.20 -16.96
N LEU A 116 3.59 0.77 -16.31
CA LEU A 116 3.25 1.21 -14.97
C LEU A 116 3.31 2.73 -14.90
N VAL A 117 2.27 3.32 -14.31
CA VAL A 117 2.23 4.74 -13.95
C VAL A 117 1.90 4.87 -12.48
N CYS A 118 2.61 5.72 -11.77
CA CYS A 118 2.37 6.01 -10.36
C CYS A 118 1.91 7.46 -10.20
N THR A 119 0.97 7.71 -9.30
CA THR A 119 0.49 9.04 -8.93
C THR A 119 0.64 9.30 -7.44
N GLY A 120 0.36 10.52 -7.00
CA GLY A 120 0.32 10.86 -5.59
C GLY A 120 -1.07 10.69 -4.96
N ARG A 121 -1.12 10.92 -3.65
CA ARG A 121 -2.35 10.89 -2.86
C ARG A 121 -2.53 12.12 -1.99
N TYR A 122 -3.78 12.37 -1.65
CA TYR A 122 -4.17 13.18 -0.50
C TYR A 122 -4.45 12.27 0.70
N ASP A 123 -4.05 12.69 1.88
CA ASP A 123 -4.46 12.11 3.14
C ASP A 123 -5.60 12.95 3.73
N THR A 124 -6.69 12.32 4.18
CA THR A 124 -7.88 13.01 4.71
C THR A 124 -8.55 12.20 5.82
N ASP A 125 -9.17 12.89 6.77
CA ASP A 125 -10.02 12.33 7.83
C ASP A 125 -11.52 12.40 7.52
N GLY A 126 -11.87 12.76 6.26
CA GLY A 126 -13.25 12.92 5.80
C GLY A 126 -13.83 14.33 6.02
N GLY A 127 -13.09 15.25 6.65
CA GLY A 127 -13.41 16.68 6.71
C GLY A 127 -13.12 17.40 5.38
N GLN A 128 -13.31 18.72 5.37
CA GLN A 128 -13.02 19.53 4.18
C GLN A 128 -11.51 19.66 3.91
N ALA A 129 -10.69 19.54 4.96
CA ALA A 129 -9.25 19.65 4.84
C ALA A 129 -8.63 18.32 4.42
N ARG A 130 -7.79 18.38 3.41
CA ARG A 130 -6.94 17.27 2.98
C ARG A 130 -5.51 17.76 2.81
N THR A 131 -4.53 16.92 3.11
CA THR A 131 -3.12 17.23 2.97
C THR A 131 -2.52 16.39 1.86
N VAL A 132 -1.56 16.94 1.12
CA VAL A 132 -0.80 16.12 0.17
C VAL A 132 0.03 15.12 0.97
N GLY A 133 -0.23 13.84 0.75
CA GLY A 133 0.54 12.73 1.30
C GLY A 133 1.77 12.42 0.45
N LEU A 134 2.03 11.12 0.21
CA LEU A 134 3.08 10.75 -0.73
C LEU A 134 2.68 11.18 -2.15
N CYS A 135 3.54 11.96 -2.82
CA CYS A 135 3.33 12.42 -4.18
C CYS A 135 4.68 12.66 -4.85
N PRO A 136 4.91 12.12 -6.05
CA PRO A 136 6.12 12.43 -6.82
C PRO A 136 6.28 13.94 -7.01
N PRO A 137 7.48 14.50 -6.83
CA PRO A 137 7.67 15.96 -6.86
C PRO A 137 7.65 16.56 -8.26
N LYS A 138 7.71 15.74 -9.29
CA LYS A 138 7.70 16.12 -10.71
C LYS A 138 7.24 14.95 -11.58
N GLU A 139 6.74 15.28 -12.79
CA GLU A 139 6.56 14.29 -13.85
C GLU A 139 7.92 13.83 -14.36
N GLU A 140 8.19 12.54 -14.29
CA GLU A 140 9.43 11.93 -14.77
C GLU A 140 9.23 10.48 -15.17
N VAL A 141 10.20 9.93 -15.89
CA VAL A 141 10.26 8.50 -16.22
C VAL A 141 11.52 7.92 -15.61
N ILE A 142 11.36 6.89 -14.77
CA ILE A 142 12.45 6.21 -14.07
C ILE A 142 12.44 4.72 -14.35
N SER A 143 13.50 4.01 -14.00
CA SER A 143 13.53 2.54 -14.12
C SER A 143 12.68 1.87 -13.05
N GLY A 144 12.26 0.61 -13.29
CA GLY A 144 11.55 -0.19 -12.28
C GLY A 144 12.36 -0.40 -11.01
N MET A 145 13.69 -0.55 -11.13
CA MET A 145 14.56 -0.70 -9.96
C MET A 145 14.76 0.60 -9.18
N GLU A 146 14.83 1.73 -9.87
CA GLU A 146 14.81 3.03 -9.18
C GLU A 146 13.49 3.27 -8.46
N LEU A 147 12.34 2.95 -9.09
CA LEU A 147 11.04 2.99 -8.43
C LEU A 147 11.03 2.12 -7.16
N LEU A 148 11.51 0.88 -7.26
CA LEU A 148 11.54 -0.04 -6.12
C LEU A 148 12.43 0.48 -4.98
N GLY A 149 13.58 1.06 -5.31
CA GLY A 149 14.46 1.72 -4.35
C GLY A 149 13.76 2.86 -3.61
N ARG A 150 13.01 3.72 -4.33
CA ARG A 150 12.21 4.81 -3.74
C ARG A 150 11.10 4.28 -2.85
N VAL A 151 10.39 3.24 -3.27
CA VAL A 151 9.34 2.57 -2.46
C VAL A 151 9.92 2.04 -1.15
N PHE A 152 11.10 1.45 -1.17
CA PHE A 152 11.72 0.90 0.05
C PHE A 152 12.09 1.96 1.09
N ILE A 153 12.26 3.20 0.70
CA ILE A 153 12.57 4.32 1.62
C ILE A 153 11.42 5.33 1.73
N TRP A 154 10.24 5.02 1.17
CA TRP A 154 9.08 5.92 1.11
C TRP A 154 9.37 7.29 0.51
N ASP A 155 10.25 7.35 -0.49
CA ASP A 155 10.59 8.59 -1.18
C ASP A 155 9.47 9.01 -2.12
N ASN A 156 8.46 9.68 -1.57
CA ASN A 156 7.26 10.21 -2.23
C ASN A 156 6.37 9.17 -2.93
N ILE A 157 6.60 7.88 -2.67
CA ILE A 157 5.84 6.75 -3.20
C ILE A 157 5.94 5.57 -2.23
N ASP A 158 4.92 4.72 -2.21
CA ASP A 158 4.94 3.44 -1.49
C ASP A 158 4.46 2.28 -2.38
N SER A 159 4.29 1.08 -1.79
CA SER A 159 3.86 -0.12 -2.51
C SER A 159 2.35 -0.23 -2.71
N ALA A 160 1.57 0.74 -2.26
CA ALA A 160 0.11 0.70 -2.35
C ALA A 160 -0.37 0.35 -3.77
N ALA A 161 -1.44 -0.43 -3.85
CA ALA A 161 -1.97 -0.87 -5.13
C ALA A 161 -2.75 0.25 -5.86
N TRP A 162 -3.36 1.15 -5.11
CA TRP A 162 -4.44 2.03 -5.56
C TRP A 162 -3.98 3.35 -6.19
N ASP A 163 -2.76 3.80 -5.99
CA ASP A 163 -2.18 5.00 -6.61
C ASP A 163 -1.42 4.70 -7.91
N LYS A 164 -1.74 3.57 -8.56
CA LYS A 164 -1.03 3.09 -9.73
C LYS A 164 -1.97 2.61 -10.84
N LEU A 165 -1.53 2.78 -12.08
CA LEU A 165 -2.16 2.19 -13.26
C LEU A 165 -1.21 1.14 -13.85
N TYR A 166 -1.67 -0.09 -13.95
CA TYR A 166 -0.88 -1.26 -14.33
C TYR A 166 -1.31 -1.79 -15.69
N HIS A 167 -0.39 -2.01 -16.60
CA HIS A 167 -0.68 -2.83 -17.77
C HIS A 167 -0.95 -4.28 -17.34
N ARG A 168 -1.99 -4.92 -17.89
CA ARG A 168 -2.45 -6.26 -17.49
C ARG A 168 -1.36 -7.34 -17.49
N SER A 169 -0.36 -7.22 -18.39
CA SER A 169 0.74 -8.19 -18.49
C SER A 169 1.54 -8.33 -17.19
N LEU A 170 1.52 -7.32 -16.32
CA LEU A 170 2.22 -7.36 -15.03
C LEU A 170 1.57 -8.36 -14.05
N PHE A 171 0.32 -8.76 -14.30
CA PHE A 171 -0.42 -9.71 -13.47
C PHE A 171 -0.60 -11.10 -14.11
N GLU A 172 0.03 -11.41 -15.23
CA GLU A 172 -0.08 -12.74 -15.86
C GLU A 172 0.34 -13.88 -14.92
N LYS A 173 1.41 -13.67 -14.15
CA LYS A 173 1.97 -14.66 -13.22
C LYS A 173 1.99 -14.21 -11.77
N ILE A 174 1.51 -13.00 -11.47
CA ILE A 174 1.51 -12.42 -10.13
C ILE A 174 0.08 -12.39 -9.60
N ARG A 175 -0.08 -12.82 -8.34
CA ARG A 175 -1.31 -12.71 -7.58
C ARG A 175 -0.98 -12.30 -6.14
N TYR A 176 -1.92 -11.60 -5.52
CA TYR A 176 -1.84 -11.24 -4.10
C TYR A 176 -1.88 -12.48 -3.22
N PRO A 177 -1.03 -12.59 -2.17
CA PRO A 177 -0.97 -13.77 -1.31
C PRO A 177 -2.22 -13.84 -0.41
N HIS A 178 -2.90 -14.99 -0.40
CA HIS A 178 -4.09 -15.20 0.42
C HIS A 178 -3.79 -15.12 1.92
N GLY A 179 -4.71 -14.52 2.68
CA GLY A 179 -4.67 -14.47 4.14
C GLY A 179 -3.58 -13.58 4.73
N LYS A 180 -2.89 -12.79 3.90
CA LYS A 180 -1.85 -11.85 4.33
C LYS A 180 -2.37 -10.41 4.30
N ILE A 181 -1.87 -9.56 5.21
CA ILE A 181 -1.96 -8.11 5.12
C ILE A 181 -0.61 -7.56 4.66
N ASN A 182 -0.56 -6.31 4.20
CA ASN A 182 0.55 -5.74 3.44
C ASN A 182 0.89 -6.62 2.21
N GLU A 183 -0.15 -7.08 1.55
CA GLU A 183 -0.11 -7.97 0.40
C GLU A 183 0.49 -7.30 -0.83
N ASP A 184 0.36 -5.99 -0.93
CA ASP A 184 1.01 -5.14 -1.92
C ASP A 184 2.54 -5.18 -1.79
N VAL A 185 3.08 -5.04 -0.58
CA VAL A 185 4.52 -5.22 -0.30
C VAL A 185 5.02 -6.57 -0.83
N ALA A 186 4.21 -7.62 -0.62
CA ALA A 186 4.60 -8.99 -0.99
C ALA A 186 4.79 -9.20 -2.49
N ILE A 187 4.14 -8.39 -3.34
CA ILE A 187 4.19 -8.58 -4.80
C ILE A 187 4.86 -7.43 -5.54
N PHE A 188 4.93 -6.23 -4.96
CA PHE A 188 5.35 -5.04 -5.69
C PHE A 188 6.78 -5.16 -6.25
N TYR A 189 7.71 -5.80 -5.53
CA TYR A 189 9.06 -6.03 -6.04
C TYR A 189 9.09 -6.88 -7.33
N LYS A 190 8.18 -7.88 -7.43
CA LYS A 190 8.04 -8.71 -8.64
C LYS A 190 7.44 -7.93 -9.81
N ILE A 191 6.55 -6.97 -9.51
CA ILE A 191 5.98 -6.06 -10.51
C ILE A 191 7.07 -5.12 -11.02
N ALA A 192 7.83 -4.49 -10.11
CA ALA A 192 8.89 -3.56 -10.46
C ALA A 192 9.99 -4.20 -11.33
N GLU A 193 10.32 -5.49 -11.10
CA GLU A 193 11.27 -6.23 -11.95
C GLU A 193 10.80 -6.43 -13.39
N GLN A 194 9.49 -6.49 -13.64
CA GLN A 194 8.94 -6.64 -15.00
C GLN A 194 8.85 -5.31 -15.75
N VAL A 195 9.14 -4.21 -15.07
CA VAL A 195 8.98 -2.86 -15.60
C VAL A 195 10.36 -2.28 -15.93
N GLU A 196 10.65 -2.13 -17.22
CA GLU A 196 11.87 -1.44 -17.65
C GLU A 196 11.83 0.04 -17.28
N ARG A 197 10.68 0.68 -17.55
CA ARG A 197 10.42 2.11 -17.29
C ARG A 197 9.04 2.31 -16.70
N THR A 198 8.90 3.26 -15.79
CA THR A 198 7.64 3.71 -15.18
C THR A 198 7.53 5.22 -15.25
N ALA A 199 6.33 5.74 -15.46
CA ALA A 199 6.07 7.17 -15.41
C ALA A 199 5.56 7.56 -14.01
N MET A 200 6.09 8.66 -13.50
CA MET A 200 5.69 9.27 -12.23
C MET A 200 4.86 10.51 -12.54
N CYS A 201 3.66 10.60 -11.99
CA CYS A 201 2.79 11.76 -12.08
C CYS A 201 2.93 12.62 -10.83
N ASP A 202 3.17 13.91 -11.00
CA ASP A 202 3.39 14.88 -9.91
C ASP A 202 2.10 15.46 -9.30
N ARG A 203 0.97 14.83 -9.60
CA ARG A 203 -0.35 15.25 -9.09
C ARG A 203 -0.91 14.20 -8.14
N PRO A 204 -1.46 14.60 -6.98
CA PRO A 204 -2.19 13.70 -6.10
C PRO A 204 -3.62 13.52 -6.63
N PHE A 205 -3.93 12.32 -7.11
CA PHE A 205 -5.25 11.98 -7.66
C PHE A 205 -6.07 11.04 -6.78
N TYR A 206 -5.43 10.39 -5.82
CA TYR A 206 -6.08 9.45 -4.92
C TYR A 206 -6.36 10.10 -3.57
N ASN A 207 -7.56 9.89 -2.98
CA ASN A 207 -7.91 10.40 -1.65
C ASN A 207 -7.96 9.23 -0.68
N TYR A 208 -6.91 9.10 0.14
CA TYR A 208 -6.80 8.09 1.17
C TYR A 208 -7.51 8.55 2.46
N PHE A 209 -8.55 7.82 2.84
CA PHE A 209 -9.39 8.16 3.99
C PHE A 209 -8.96 7.43 5.25
N HIS A 210 -8.47 8.18 6.23
CA HIS A 210 -8.12 7.66 7.56
C HIS A 210 -9.37 7.44 8.41
N ARG A 211 -10.07 6.33 8.23
CA ARG A 211 -11.26 6.02 9.03
C ARG A 211 -10.94 5.32 10.35
N PRO A 212 -11.76 5.53 11.41
CA PRO A 212 -11.68 4.72 12.62
C PRO A 212 -11.95 3.24 12.30
N GLY A 213 -11.19 2.32 12.96
CA GLY A 213 -11.40 0.89 12.79
C GLY A 213 -10.82 0.28 11.49
N SER A 214 -9.98 1.02 10.77
CA SER A 214 -9.24 0.48 9.62
C SER A 214 -8.27 -0.64 10.04
N ILE A 215 -7.84 -1.46 9.07
CA ILE A 215 -6.86 -2.55 9.31
C ILE A 215 -5.58 -2.02 9.95
N THR A 216 -5.17 -0.81 9.63
CA THR A 216 -3.96 -0.15 10.13
C THR A 216 -4.04 0.26 11.60
N THR A 217 -5.23 0.31 12.20
CA THR A 217 -5.47 0.72 13.61
C THR A 217 -5.79 -0.46 14.53
N SER A 218 -5.69 -1.71 14.05
CA SER A 218 -6.06 -2.91 14.80
C SER A 218 -5.06 -3.26 15.90
N ASN A 219 -5.53 -4.03 16.92
CA ASN A 219 -4.68 -4.55 17.99
C ASN A 219 -3.60 -5.52 17.44
N VAL A 220 -2.47 -5.64 18.17
CA VAL A 220 -1.38 -6.55 17.81
C VAL A 220 -1.87 -8.01 17.71
N SER A 221 -1.57 -8.63 16.60
CA SER A 221 -1.91 -10.03 16.29
C SER A 221 -0.81 -10.66 15.44
N GLU A 222 -0.91 -11.96 15.12
CA GLU A 222 0.03 -12.61 14.19
C GLU A 222 0.08 -11.91 12.81
N LYS A 223 -1.01 -11.30 12.38
CA LYS A 223 -1.06 -10.53 11.12
C LYS A 223 -0.15 -9.29 11.14
N THR A 224 0.05 -8.68 12.31
CA THR A 224 0.95 -7.53 12.47
C THR A 224 2.36 -7.82 11.96
N PHE A 225 2.81 -9.08 12.02
CA PHE A 225 4.14 -9.49 11.61
C PHE A 225 4.27 -9.86 10.13
N HIS A 226 3.19 -9.76 9.35
CA HIS A 226 3.26 -10.06 7.92
C HIS A 226 4.22 -9.13 7.17
N PHE A 227 4.29 -7.86 7.56
CA PHE A 227 5.25 -6.92 6.96
C PHE A 227 6.69 -7.42 7.12
N SER A 228 7.11 -7.79 8.33
CA SER A 228 8.45 -8.32 8.56
C SER A 228 8.66 -9.70 7.92
N GLN A 229 7.62 -10.53 7.79
CA GLN A 229 7.68 -11.79 7.05
C GLN A 229 7.92 -11.56 5.55
N HIS A 230 7.25 -10.59 4.93
CA HIS A 230 7.46 -10.24 3.52
C HIS A 230 8.88 -9.72 3.28
N THR A 231 9.34 -8.77 4.09
CA THR A 231 10.68 -8.20 3.92
C THR A 231 11.80 -9.21 4.23
N ALA A 232 11.54 -10.26 5.03
CA ALA A 232 12.49 -11.36 5.25
C ALA A 232 12.75 -12.18 3.97
N VAL A 233 11.81 -12.20 3.03
CA VAL A 233 11.97 -12.83 1.70
C VAL A 233 12.56 -11.80 0.72
N ILE A 234 12.07 -10.58 0.74
CA ILE A 234 12.45 -9.53 -0.23
C ILE A 234 13.92 -9.13 -0.07
N TYR A 235 14.37 -8.86 1.17
CA TYR A 235 15.72 -8.33 1.40
C TYR A 235 16.84 -9.24 0.88
N PRO A 236 16.90 -10.56 1.20
CA PRO A 236 17.93 -11.44 0.66
C PRO A 236 17.83 -11.58 -0.86
N TYR A 237 16.62 -11.60 -1.42
CA TYR A 237 16.40 -11.65 -2.86
C TYR A 237 17.00 -10.41 -3.56
N ILE A 238 16.67 -9.22 -3.08
CA ILE A 238 17.20 -7.96 -3.65
C ILE A 238 18.71 -7.88 -3.50
N ARG A 239 19.26 -8.26 -2.35
CA ARG A 239 20.71 -8.28 -2.14
C ARG A 239 21.45 -9.16 -3.14
N GLU A 240 20.84 -10.26 -3.57
CA GLU A 240 21.43 -11.19 -4.55
C GLU A 240 21.24 -10.71 -5.98
N LYS A 241 20.02 -10.26 -6.35
CA LYS A 241 19.63 -9.99 -7.74
C LYS A 241 19.82 -8.53 -8.15
N HIS A 242 19.67 -7.60 -7.21
CA HIS A 242 19.66 -6.15 -7.44
C HIS A 242 20.51 -5.42 -6.39
N PRO A 243 21.85 -5.72 -6.34
CA PRO A 243 22.74 -5.14 -5.32
C PRO A 243 22.82 -3.61 -5.38
N GLU A 244 22.45 -2.98 -6.50
CA GLU A 244 22.41 -1.52 -6.67
C GLU A 244 21.39 -0.82 -5.77
N ILE A 245 20.32 -1.51 -5.35
CA ILE A 245 19.30 -1.02 -4.41
C ILE A 245 19.32 -1.76 -3.07
N GLU A 246 20.37 -2.53 -2.77
CA GLU A 246 20.52 -3.25 -1.49
C GLU A 246 20.41 -2.30 -0.28
N PRO A 247 21.03 -1.11 -0.27
CA PRO A 247 20.92 -0.22 0.89
C PRO A 247 19.49 0.19 1.20
N GLN A 248 18.65 0.46 0.20
CA GLN A 248 17.23 0.79 0.36
C GLN A 248 16.43 -0.43 0.85
N ALA A 249 16.66 -1.60 0.26
CA ALA A 249 16.03 -2.85 0.71
C ALA A 249 16.40 -3.20 2.14
N ARG A 250 17.65 -2.94 2.55
CA ARG A 250 18.12 -3.10 3.93
C ARG A 250 17.43 -2.14 4.88
N TYR A 251 17.27 -0.88 4.49
CA TYR A 251 16.49 0.08 5.26
C TYR A 251 15.05 -0.43 5.45
N PHE A 252 14.38 -0.87 4.38
CA PHE A 252 13.02 -1.41 4.44
C PHE A 252 12.91 -2.61 5.39
N ARG A 253 13.92 -3.52 5.34
CA ARG A 253 14.01 -4.65 6.28
C ARG A 253 14.13 -4.16 7.72
N VAL A 254 15.01 -3.21 8.00
CA VAL A 254 15.17 -2.63 9.34
C VAL A 254 13.86 -2.01 9.82
N ARG A 255 13.17 -1.22 8.99
CA ARG A 255 11.90 -0.58 9.37
C ARG A 255 10.81 -1.61 9.70
N SER A 256 10.75 -2.73 8.99
CA SER A 256 9.79 -3.81 9.30
C SER A 256 10.08 -4.50 10.63
N LEU A 257 11.34 -4.69 11.00
CA LEU A 257 11.72 -5.22 12.31
C LEU A 257 11.40 -4.24 13.44
N VAL A 258 11.66 -2.96 13.22
CA VAL A 258 11.29 -1.88 14.14
C VAL A 258 9.78 -1.80 14.33
N HIS A 259 9.00 -1.96 13.25
CA HIS A 259 7.53 -2.03 13.32
C HIS A 259 7.06 -3.16 14.25
N ASP A 260 7.60 -4.38 14.13
CA ASP A 260 7.27 -5.49 15.03
C ASP A 260 7.52 -5.11 16.50
N LEU A 261 8.73 -4.63 16.78
CA LEU A 261 9.17 -4.31 18.15
C LEU A 261 8.35 -3.17 18.77
N LEU A 262 8.06 -2.13 17.99
CA LEU A 262 7.24 -1.01 18.44
C LEU A 262 5.80 -1.44 18.69
N SER A 263 5.20 -2.19 17.76
CA SER A 263 3.82 -2.69 17.90
C SER A 263 3.66 -3.49 19.20
N ILE A 264 4.55 -4.46 19.43
CA ILE A 264 4.53 -5.29 20.65
C ILE A 264 4.75 -4.43 21.92
N SER A 265 5.70 -3.49 21.88
CA SER A 265 6.03 -2.64 23.04
C SER A 265 4.91 -1.64 23.35
N LEU A 266 4.30 -1.03 22.31
CA LEU A 266 3.22 -0.05 22.48
C LEU A 266 1.94 -0.69 23.01
N ALA A 267 1.64 -1.91 22.59
CA ALA A 267 0.50 -2.70 23.07
C ALA A 267 0.73 -3.30 24.47
N GLY A 268 1.97 -3.34 24.98
CA GLY A 268 2.30 -4.00 26.25
C GLY A 268 2.27 -5.53 26.18
N GLU A 269 2.34 -6.11 24.98
CA GLU A 269 2.10 -7.55 24.72
C GLU A 269 3.41 -8.37 24.64
N LYS A 270 4.50 -7.91 25.29
CA LYS A 270 5.81 -8.57 25.22
C LYS A 270 5.80 -10.02 25.72
N SER A 271 5.05 -10.33 26.77
CA SER A 271 4.97 -11.70 27.28
C SER A 271 4.29 -12.64 26.29
N LYS A 272 3.26 -12.16 25.62
CA LYS A 272 2.49 -12.92 24.63
C LYS A 272 3.29 -13.19 23.35
N PHE A 273 4.06 -12.20 22.89
CA PHE A 273 4.84 -12.26 21.65
C PHE A 273 6.36 -12.30 21.89
N ALA A 274 6.80 -12.89 23.02
CA ALA A 274 8.21 -12.91 23.44
C ALA A 274 9.14 -13.49 22.37
N GLY A 275 8.74 -14.58 21.71
CA GLY A 275 9.51 -15.22 20.65
C GLY A 275 9.72 -14.31 19.43
N GLN A 276 8.66 -13.65 18.95
CA GLN A 276 8.73 -12.72 17.83
C GLN A 276 9.57 -11.48 18.22
N TYR A 277 9.37 -10.94 19.42
CA TYR A 277 10.13 -9.82 19.92
C TYR A 277 11.64 -10.09 19.92
N GLU A 278 12.07 -11.21 20.49
CA GLU A 278 13.49 -11.56 20.56
C GLU A 278 14.07 -11.88 19.19
N LYS A 279 13.31 -12.53 18.30
CA LYS A 279 13.70 -12.78 16.90
C LYS A 279 13.97 -11.46 16.18
N SER A 280 12.99 -10.54 16.17
CA SER A 280 13.12 -9.23 15.49
C SER A 280 14.23 -8.39 16.12
N ARG A 281 14.40 -8.41 17.46
CA ARG A 281 15.46 -7.71 18.17
C ARG A 281 16.85 -8.22 17.81
N LYS A 282 17.05 -9.54 17.79
CA LYS A 282 18.31 -10.18 17.42
C LYS A 282 18.74 -9.81 16.00
N GLU A 283 17.80 -9.86 15.07
CA GLU A 283 18.06 -9.49 13.69
C GLU A 283 18.32 -7.99 13.54
N LEU A 284 17.54 -7.12 14.19
CA LEU A 284 17.76 -5.68 14.20
C LEU A 284 19.17 -5.33 14.71
N LYS A 285 19.65 -6.01 15.75
CA LYS A 285 21.01 -5.85 16.28
C LYS A 285 22.09 -6.13 15.23
N ALA A 286 21.87 -7.09 14.33
CA ALA A 286 22.82 -7.38 13.24
C ALA A 286 22.93 -6.23 12.23
N HIS A 287 21.94 -5.35 12.18
CA HIS A 287 21.92 -4.15 11.34
C HIS A 287 22.42 -2.88 12.03
N ALA A 288 22.88 -2.94 13.30
CA ALA A 288 23.26 -1.75 14.09
C ALA A 288 24.30 -0.87 13.40
N GLY A 289 25.33 -1.46 12.79
CA GLY A 289 26.34 -0.73 12.03
C GLY A 289 25.80 0.02 10.83
N PHE A 290 24.80 -0.54 10.13
CA PHE A 290 24.11 0.12 9.03
C PHE A 290 23.23 1.28 9.53
N ILE A 291 22.47 1.07 10.60
CA ILE A 291 21.64 2.11 11.23
C ILE A 291 22.46 3.34 11.61
N LEU A 292 23.66 3.13 12.18
CA LEU A 292 24.53 4.21 12.60
C LEU A 292 25.16 5.00 11.45
N LYS A 293 25.50 4.33 10.35
CA LYS A 293 26.30 4.92 9.25
C LYS A 293 25.44 5.41 8.07
N SER A 294 24.27 4.82 7.85
CA SER A 294 23.43 5.15 6.69
C SER A 294 22.75 6.52 6.84
N THR A 295 22.63 7.25 5.72
CA THR A 295 21.92 8.54 5.65
C THR A 295 20.39 8.41 5.65
N PHE A 296 19.86 7.21 5.45
CA PHE A 296 18.41 6.99 5.45
C PHE A 296 17.74 7.20 6.79
N PHE A 297 18.48 7.05 7.91
CA PHE A 297 17.91 7.18 9.24
C PHE A 297 18.06 8.59 9.78
N GLY A 298 16.95 9.19 10.20
CA GLY A 298 16.95 10.42 10.98
C GLY A 298 17.51 10.20 12.40
N ARG A 299 17.88 11.29 13.09
CA ARG A 299 18.43 11.22 14.47
C ARG A 299 17.48 10.51 15.44
N GLN A 300 16.18 10.80 15.36
CA GLN A 300 15.18 10.20 16.26
C GLN A 300 15.01 8.71 16.00
N GLU A 301 15.01 8.29 14.72
CA GLU A 301 14.93 6.88 14.35
C GLU A 301 16.13 6.10 14.89
N ARG A 302 17.35 6.59 14.69
CA ARG A 302 18.56 5.96 15.23
C ARG A 302 18.49 5.75 16.74
N ILE A 303 18.03 6.76 17.49
CA ILE A 303 17.88 6.67 18.95
C ILE A 303 16.84 5.60 19.30
N THR A 304 15.69 5.60 18.66
CA THR A 304 14.61 4.61 18.87
C THR A 304 15.10 3.21 18.57
N ASP A 305 15.75 3.01 17.42
CA ASP A 305 16.26 1.72 16.98
C ASP A 305 17.33 1.16 17.94
N LEU A 306 18.23 2.00 18.42
CA LEU A 306 19.23 1.62 19.43
C LEU A 306 18.56 1.26 20.76
N LEU A 307 17.59 2.03 21.23
CA LEU A 307 16.84 1.71 22.44
C LEU A 307 16.12 0.36 22.33
N LEU A 308 15.56 0.03 21.17
CA LEU A 308 14.95 -1.28 20.89
C LEU A 308 16.00 -2.39 20.89
N ILE A 309 17.13 -2.21 20.21
CA ILE A 309 18.25 -3.18 20.17
C ILE A 309 18.73 -3.56 21.57
N TYR A 310 18.88 -2.57 22.47
CA TYR A 310 19.35 -2.79 23.83
C TYR A 310 18.25 -3.09 24.84
N GLY A 311 16.98 -3.18 24.41
CA GLY A 311 15.85 -3.48 25.30
C GLY A 311 15.52 -2.35 26.27
N LEU A 312 15.93 -1.14 25.98
CA LEU A 312 15.76 0.05 26.82
C LEU A 312 14.53 0.89 26.47
N TYR A 313 13.89 0.62 25.32
CA TYR A 313 12.81 1.46 24.79
C TYR A 313 11.67 1.70 25.79
N ASP A 314 11.16 0.66 26.46
CA ASP A 314 10.02 0.81 27.37
C ASP A 314 10.39 1.62 28.63
N LYS A 315 11.63 1.50 29.11
CA LYS A 315 12.13 2.30 30.26
C LYS A 315 12.15 3.79 29.88
N PHE A 316 12.73 4.13 28.75
CA PHE A 316 12.84 5.53 28.30
C PHE A 316 11.49 6.12 27.89
N ARG A 317 10.60 5.35 27.26
CA ARG A 317 9.22 5.76 26.97
C ARG A 317 8.49 6.17 28.25
N GLY A 318 8.58 5.37 29.31
CA GLY A 318 7.98 5.68 30.61
C GLY A 318 8.50 6.99 31.22
N ILE A 319 9.77 7.27 31.08
CA ILE A 319 10.40 8.53 31.52
C ILE A 319 9.88 9.70 30.68
N TYR A 320 9.89 9.59 29.36
CA TYR A 320 9.40 10.62 28.42
C TYR A 320 7.94 11.01 28.70
N HIS A 321 7.05 10.03 28.90
CA HIS A 321 5.65 10.29 29.25
C HIS A 321 5.47 10.95 30.61
N ARG A 322 6.32 10.64 31.63
CA ARG A 322 6.31 11.32 32.93
C ARG A 322 6.71 12.79 32.80
N PHE A 323 7.77 13.07 32.01
CA PHE A 323 8.20 14.45 31.74
C PHE A 323 7.19 15.30 31.00
N LYS A 324 6.46 14.68 30.02
CA LYS A 324 5.41 15.39 29.28
C LYS A 324 4.19 15.72 30.14
N ARG A 325 3.81 14.81 31.07
CA ARG A 325 2.72 15.04 32.04
C ARG A 325 3.08 16.05 33.12
N SER A 326 4.36 16.25 33.43
CA SER A 326 4.81 17.26 34.45
C SER A 326 4.92 18.68 33.88
N LYS A 327 4.79 18.85 32.55
CA LYS A 327 4.79 20.15 31.85
C LYS A 327 3.40 20.58 31.33
N ALA A 328 2.38 19.75 31.47
CA ALA A 328 0.99 20.04 31.24
C ALA A 328 0.25 20.24 32.58
#